data_a729527a4876cfdf3d11257402684355
#
_entry.id   a729527a4876cfdf3d11257402684355
#
_cell.length_a   1.000
_cell.length_b   1.000
_cell.length_c   1.000
_cell.angle_alpha   90.00
_cell.angle_beta   90.00
_cell.angle_gamma   90.00
#
_symmetry.space_group_name_H-M   'P 1'
#
loop_
_entity.id
_entity.type
_entity.pdbx_description
1 polymer ?
#
loop_
_entity_poly.entity_id
_entity_poly.type
_entity_poly.pdbx_seq_one_letter_code
_entity_poly.pdbx_strand_id
1 'polypeptide(L)'
;MFCKIIPILEPIYFIKNNYNNLVHRNQMLPSNYNANTFEKINNMNNTAYIDTFFSYICSELTENDILPNFPLFYGSINGIMKKYNYDISDDYHDFKEEAWFHKNLGEHFKMDIYMSDSEESEDSGSDDNNDYISVIKNMPCQLFFIEKLDGLLSDILEEGFNDKLILSCLFQVSFALSYLQKYYKFTHNDLHIDNIMYTKTDKTYIYYKFNNIYFKIPTFGYIFKIIDYGRATFTFKNKLFFSDCFSKYGEADGQYKYPIDNFQYNVDKEIYNIKPNYNFDMCRLAMTILNELNYDKDIDYKENKYLIDYIYSMTTGKDDNELYYLEDNFEMYISIAKYSNNALPINIIQNDIFKEFRIKKKNFPKKIYYHL
;
A
#
# COMPACT_ATOMS: atom_id res chain seq x y z
N MET A 1 6.67 10.78 16.02
CA MET A 1 5.91 9.52 16.11
C MET A 1 4.55 9.75 15.48
N PHE A 2 4.10 8.84 14.64
CA PHE A 2 2.78 8.80 14.03
C PHE A 2 2.03 7.57 14.53
N CYS A 3 0.73 7.67 14.76
CA CYS A 3 -0.12 6.56 15.18
C CYS A 3 -1.09 6.23 14.04
N LYS A 4 -0.96 5.04 13.44
CA LYS A 4 -1.96 4.51 12.50
C LYS A 4 -2.99 3.70 13.28
N ILE A 5 -4.26 3.88 12.93
CA ILE A 5 -5.39 3.19 13.55
C ILE A 5 -6.07 2.38 12.45
N ILE A 6 -6.08 1.05 12.60
CA ILE A 6 -6.67 0.15 11.63
C ILE A 6 -7.80 -0.64 12.29
N PRO A 7 -9.01 -0.66 11.70
CA PRO A 7 -10.08 -1.48 12.20
C PRO A 7 -9.76 -2.97 11.99
N ILE A 8 -10.01 -3.80 13.01
CA ILE A 8 -9.82 -5.26 12.94
C ILE A 8 -11.02 -5.92 12.24
N LEU A 9 -12.18 -5.29 12.31
CA LEU A 9 -13.39 -5.69 11.57
C LEU A 9 -13.65 -4.67 10.46
N GLU A 10 -14.19 -5.10 9.34
CA GLU A 10 -14.56 -4.18 8.27
C GLU A 10 -15.65 -3.22 8.71
N PRO A 11 -15.41 -1.89 8.65
CA PRO A 11 -16.39 -0.89 9.06
C PRO A 11 -17.72 -1.02 8.32
N ILE A 12 -17.70 -1.31 7.02
CA ILE A 12 -18.90 -1.48 6.21
C ILE A 12 -19.79 -2.63 6.72
N TYR A 13 -19.21 -3.78 7.10
CA TYR A 13 -19.98 -4.89 7.65
C TYR A 13 -20.46 -4.59 9.07
N PHE A 14 -19.75 -3.74 9.79
CA PHE A 14 -20.15 -3.31 11.12
C PHE A 14 -21.40 -2.43 11.07
N ILE A 15 -21.45 -1.45 10.17
CA ILE A 15 -22.63 -0.59 9.97
C ILE A 15 -23.82 -1.36 9.35
N LYS A 16 -23.53 -2.38 8.51
CA LYS A 16 -24.57 -3.32 8.02
C LYS A 16 -25.10 -4.26 9.10
N ASN A 17 -24.54 -4.24 10.31
CA ASN A 17 -24.87 -5.14 11.42
C ASN A 17 -24.63 -6.62 11.12
N ASN A 18 -23.64 -6.93 10.28
CA ASN A 18 -23.29 -8.31 9.94
C ASN A 18 -22.51 -9.02 11.07
N TYR A 19 -22.06 -8.26 12.07
CA TYR A 19 -21.36 -8.77 13.26
C TYR A 19 -22.29 -8.82 14.51
N ASN A 20 -23.58 -8.96 14.33
CA ASN A 20 -24.59 -8.93 15.40
C ASN A 20 -24.41 -10.02 16.46
N ASN A 21 -23.64 -11.08 16.18
CA ASN A 21 -23.30 -12.15 17.13
C ASN A 21 -22.22 -11.76 18.13
N LEU A 22 -21.58 -10.59 17.99
CA LEU A 22 -20.59 -10.07 18.93
C LEU A 22 -21.28 -9.48 20.17
N VAL A 23 -21.88 -10.33 20.99
CA VAL A 23 -22.70 -9.92 22.15
C VAL A 23 -21.87 -9.37 23.31
N HIS A 24 -20.60 -9.74 23.42
CA HIS A 24 -19.73 -9.38 24.55
C HIS A 24 -18.45 -8.68 24.10
N ARG A 25 -18.05 -7.60 24.80
CA ARG A 25 -16.81 -6.86 24.53
C ARG A 25 -15.55 -7.73 24.49
N ASN A 26 -15.54 -8.80 25.31
CA ASN A 26 -14.41 -9.74 25.36
C ASN A 26 -14.22 -10.53 24.07
N GLN A 27 -15.23 -10.61 23.22
CA GLN A 27 -15.16 -11.27 21.90
C GLN A 27 -14.61 -10.35 20.81
N MET A 28 -14.47 -9.05 21.10
CA MET A 28 -14.00 -8.03 20.15
C MET A 28 -12.48 -7.79 20.21
N LEU A 29 -11.77 -8.46 21.09
CA LEU A 29 -10.31 -8.40 21.16
C LEU A 29 -9.69 -9.77 20.93
N PRO A 30 -8.50 -9.84 20.29
CA PRO A 30 -7.82 -11.11 20.06
C PRO A 30 -7.52 -11.81 21.40
N SER A 31 -7.78 -13.12 21.45
CA SER A 31 -7.58 -13.91 22.65
C SER A 31 -7.36 -15.39 22.32
N ASN A 32 -6.29 -15.95 22.84
CA ASN A 32 -6.03 -17.40 22.78
C ASN A 32 -6.86 -18.21 23.79
N TYR A 33 -7.50 -17.53 24.76
CA TYR A 33 -8.22 -18.16 25.86
C TYR A 33 -9.73 -18.06 25.72
N ASN A 34 -10.22 -17.25 24.78
CA ASN A 34 -11.64 -17.04 24.58
C ASN A 34 -12.10 -17.80 23.34
N ALA A 35 -12.70 -18.97 23.55
CA ALA A 35 -13.25 -19.81 22.48
C ALA A 35 -14.37 -19.12 21.68
N ASN A 36 -14.97 -18.06 22.22
CA ASN A 36 -16.04 -17.28 21.60
C ASN A 36 -15.53 -16.02 20.90
N THR A 37 -14.23 -15.80 20.80
CA THR A 37 -13.69 -14.68 20.03
C THR A 37 -14.04 -14.90 18.56
N PHE A 38 -14.56 -13.84 17.93
CA PHE A 38 -14.91 -13.87 16.51
C PHE A 38 -13.68 -14.23 15.66
N GLU A 39 -13.83 -15.16 14.72
CA GLU A 39 -12.73 -15.76 14.00
C GLU A 39 -11.83 -14.75 13.30
N LYS A 40 -12.44 -13.74 12.63
CA LYS A 40 -11.69 -12.67 11.96
C LYS A 40 -10.77 -11.90 12.91
N ILE A 41 -11.18 -11.70 14.16
CA ILE A 41 -10.38 -10.99 15.18
C ILE A 41 -9.10 -11.79 15.55
N ASN A 42 -9.17 -13.11 15.50
CA ASN A 42 -8.03 -13.99 15.77
C ASN A 42 -7.27 -14.39 14.50
N ASN A 43 -7.74 -13.98 13.31
CA ASN A 43 -7.12 -14.34 12.07
C ASN A 43 -5.76 -13.64 11.91
N MET A 44 -4.67 -14.40 11.84
CA MET A 44 -3.34 -13.84 11.63
C MET A 44 -3.14 -13.15 10.27
N ASN A 45 -4.00 -13.44 9.30
CA ASN A 45 -4.03 -12.83 7.98
C ASN A 45 -4.94 -11.60 7.93
N ASN A 46 -5.53 -11.19 9.07
CA ASN A 46 -6.28 -9.94 9.14
C ASN A 46 -5.43 -8.77 8.65
N THR A 47 -6.00 -7.95 7.80
CA THR A 47 -5.33 -6.77 7.18
C THR A 47 -4.56 -5.93 8.20
N ALA A 48 -5.16 -5.66 9.38
CA ALA A 48 -4.52 -4.87 10.44
C ALA A 48 -3.26 -5.54 11.00
N TYR A 49 -3.28 -6.87 11.14
CA TYR A 49 -2.12 -7.61 11.65
C TYR A 49 -1.05 -7.80 10.58
N ILE A 50 -1.43 -7.97 9.32
CA ILE A 50 -0.51 -8.04 8.19
C ILE A 50 0.28 -6.74 8.07
N ASP A 51 -0.40 -5.58 8.07
CA ASP A 51 0.25 -4.28 7.99
C ASP A 51 1.22 -4.07 9.17
N THR A 52 0.74 -4.29 10.38
CA THR A 52 1.54 -4.09 11.59
C THR A 52 2.75 -5.02 11.65
N PHE A 53 2.56 -6.31 11.32
CA PHE A 53 3.64 -7.29 11.40
C PHE A 53 4.71 -7.05 10.34
N PHE A 54 4.30 -6.70 9.11
CA PHE A 54 5.27 -6.42 8.07
C PHE A 54 5.98 -5.06 8.29
N SER A 55 5.29 -4.06 8.84
CA SER A 55 5.91 -2.81 9.30
C SER A 55 7.01 -3.08 10.33
N TYR A 56 6.78 -3.99 11.30
CA TYR A 56 7.80 -4.41 12.25
C TYR A 56 9.01 -5.07 11.55
N ILE A 57 8.77 -6.01 10.63
CA ILE A 57 9.85 -6.67 9.86
C ILE A 57 10.68 -5.63 9.09
N CYS A 58 10.03 -4.68 8.45
CA CYS A 58 10.67 -3.61 7.69
C CYS A 58 11.47 -2.66 8.58
N SER A 59 10.97 -2.33 9.78
CA SER A 59 11.70 -1.52 10.76
C SER A 59 13.02 -2.18 11.17
N GLU A 60 13.02 -3.49 11.40
CA GLU A 60 14.24 -4.25 11.71
C GLU A 60 15.31 -4.08 10.62
N LEU A 61 14.90 -3.96 9.35
CA LEU A 61 15.85 -3.71 8.26
C LEU A 61 16.47 -2.30 8.33
N THR A 62 15.68 -1.32 8.75
CA THR A 62 16.16 0.06 8.91
C THR A 62 17.03 0.20 10.17
N GLU A 63 16.61 -0.36 11.29
CA GLU A 63 17.35 -0.31 12.57
C GLU A 63 18.71 -1.00 12.50
N ASN A 64 18.80 -2.06 11.69
CA ASN A 64 20.05 -2.81 11.51
C ASN A 64 20.89 -2.32 10.30
N ASP A 65 20.63 -1.12 9.77
CA ASP A 65 21.34 -0.55 8.63
C ASP A 65 21.35 -1.44 7.37
N ILE A 66 20.34 -2.31 7.21
CA ILE A 66 20.22 -3.19 6.04
C ILE A 66 19.62 -2.43 4.86
N LEU A 67 18.55 -1.65 5.11
CA LEU A 67 17.89 -0.76 4.14
C LEU A 67 17.27 0.43 4.86
N PRO A 68 17.37 1.67 4.33
CA PRO A 68 16.83 2.85 4.97
C PRO A 68 15.37 3.16 4.58
N ASN A 69 14.78 2.34 3.72
CA ASN A 69 13.59 2.66 2.94
C ASN A 69 12.28 2.28 3.67
N PHE A 70 12.32 2.18 5.00
CA PHE A 70 11.16 1.82 5.81
C PHE A 70 11.08 2.69 7.06
N PRO A 71 9.86 3.02 7.56
CA PRO A 71 9.70 3.70 8.85
C PRO A 71 10.16 2.83 10.02
N LEU A 72 10.64 3.46 11.08
CA LEU A 72 10.86 2.77 12.35
C LEU A 72 9.51 2.43 13.00
N PHE A 73 9.43 1.26 13.60
CA PHE A 73 8.25 0.76 14.32
C PHE A 73 8.49 0.78 15.83
N TYR A 74 7.61 1.43 16.58
CA TYR A 74 7.77 1.62 18.03
C TYR A 74 6.87 0.72 18.86
N GLY A 75 5.91 0.05 18.28
CA GLY A 75 5.01 -0.87 18.96
C GLY A 75 3.59 -0.83 18.46
N SER A 76 2.77 -1.77 18.95
CA SER A 76 1.34 -1.82 18.63
C SER A 76 0.51 -2.32 19.80
N ILE A 77 -0.76 -1.91 19.83
CA ILE A 77 -1.75 -2.37 20.81
C ILE A 77 -3.09 -2.61 20.14
N ASN A 78 -3.85 -3.57 20.62
CA ASN A 78 -5.25 -3.77 20.25
C ASN A 78 -6.15 -3.12 21.28
N GLY A 79 -7.22 -2.48 20.84
CA GLY A 79 -8.16 -1.81 21.70
C GLY A 79 -9.55 -1.66 21.06
N ILE A 80 -10.49 -1.16 21.86
CA ILE A 80 -11.83 -0.84 21.38
C ILE A 80 -11.98 0.68 21.36
N MET A 81 -12.11 1.24 20.17
CA MET A 81 -12.41 2.67 20.02
C MET A 81 -13.87 2.94 20.34
N LYS A 82 -14.11 3.84 21.29
CA LYS A 82 -15.48 4.22 21.65
C LYS A 82 -16.22 4.91 20.52
N LYS A 83 -15.50 5.64 19.67
CA LYS A 83 -16.01 6.36 18.52
C LYS A 83 -14.97 6.21 17.40
N TYR A 84 -15.37 5.55 16.32
CA TYR A 84 -14.55 5.36 15.12
C TYR A 84 -15.26 6.06 13.96
N ASN A 85 -14.57 6.97 13.31
CA ASN A 85 -15.07 7.69 12.14
C ASN A 85 -14.63 6.92 10.88
N TYR A 86 -15.58 6.59 10.03
CA TYR A 86 -15.37 5.89 8.78
C TYR A 86 -16.01 6.69 7.65
N ASP A 87 -15.18 7.11 6.70
CA ASP A 87 -15.61 7.85 5.53
C ASP A 87 -16.36 6.90 4.58
N ILE A 88 -17.57 7.30 4.19
CA ILE A 88 -18.43 6.59 3.25
C ILE A 88 -18.85 7.49 2.09
N SER A 89 -18.13 8.59 1.84
CA SER A 89 -18.53 9.60 0.86
C SER A 89 -18.70 9.00 -0.53
N ASP A 90 -17.75 8.18 -0.96
CA ASP A 90 -17.77 7.51 -2.27
C ASP A 90 -18.94 6.52 -2.42
N ASP A 91 -19.33 5.85 -1.32
CA ASP A 91 -20.36 4.82 -1.30
C ASP A 91 -21.73 5.34 -0.87
N TYR A 92 -21.81 6.58 -0.36
CA TYR A 92 -23.02 7.10 0.29
C TYR A 92 -24.22 7.09 -0.63
N HIS A 93 -24.07 7.45 -1.90
CA HIS A 93 -25.17 7.51 -2.87
C HIS A 93 -25.79 6.13 -3.11
N ASP A 94 -25.01 5.09 -3.09
CA ASP A 94 -25.49 3.71 -3.21
C ASP A 94 -26.11 3.23 -1.90
N PHE A 95 -25.48 3.56 -0.76
CA PHE A 95 -25.96 3.11 0.54
C PHE A 95 -27.28 3.75 0.97
N LYS A 96 -27.49 5.03 0.65
CA LYS A 96 -28.73 5.74 1.03
C LYS A 96 -30.00 5.17 0.39
N GLU A 97 -29.87 4.44 -0.73
CA GLU A 97 -30.99 3.78 -1.38
C GLU A 97 -31.31 2.41 -0.77
N GLU A 98 -30.43 1.89 0.09
CA GLU A 98 -30.54 0.55 0.66
C GLU A 98 -31.37 0.51 1.96
N ALA A 99 -32.26 -0.46 2.06
CA ALA A 99 -33.16 -0.60 3.24
C ALA A 99 -32.37 -0.82 4.55
N TRP A 100 -31.22 -1.50 4.50
CA TRP A 100 -30.39 -1.73 5.68
C TRP A 100 -29.81 -0.42 6.24
N PHE A 101 -29.51 0.54 5.37
CA PHE A 101 -28.91 1.82 5.78
C PHE A 101 -29.85 2.59 6.69
N HIS A 102 -31.09 2.81 6.27
CA HIS A 102 -32.10 3.50 7.07
C HIS A 102 -32.44 2.76 8.35
N LYS A 103 -32.47 1.41 8.32
CA LYS A 103 -32.74 0.59 9.48
C LYS A 103 -31.66 0.72 10.55
N ASN A 104 -30.38 0.79 10.13
CA ASN A 104 -29.24 0.76 11.05
C ASN A 104 -28.79 2.15 11.47
N LEU A 105 -29.15 3.19 10.72
CA LEU A 105 -28.83 4.58 11.04
C LEU A 105 -29.51 4.99 12.37
N GLY A 106 -28.72 5.52 13.29
CA GLY A 106 -29.13 5.87 14.64
C GLY A 106 -29.04 4.74 15.67
N GLU A 107 -29.09 3.47 15.25
CA GLU A 107 -28.95 2.29 16.12
C GLU A 107 -27.52 1.77 16.16
N HIS A 108 -26.97 1.38 15.02
CA HIS A 108 -25.65 0.76 14.91
C HIS A 108 -24.55 1.78 14.59
N PHE A 109 -24.86 2.81 13.84
CA PHE A 109 -23.98 3.93 13.55
C PHE A 109 -24.73 5.26 13.52
N LYS A 110 -24.00 6.36 13.62
CA LYS A 110 -24.50 7.70 13.37
C LYS A 110 -23.78 8.26 12.14
N MET A 111 -24.36 9.26 11.52
CA MET A 111 -23.75 9.94 10.39
C MET A 111 -23.49 11.40 10.74
N ASP A 112 -22.25 11.85 10.55
CA ASP A 112 -21.87 13.25 10.56
C ASP A 112 -21.64 13.67 9.10
N ILE A 113 -22.18 14.83 8.70
CA ILE A 113 -22.04 15.40 7.34
C ILE A 113 -21.23 16.65 7.45
N TYR A 114 -20.16 16.76 6.70
CA TYR A 114 -19.31 17.94 6.60
C TYR A 114 -19.49 18.57 5.22
N MET A 115 -19.90 19.82 5.18
CA MET A 115 -19.99 20.59 3.93
C MET A 115 -18.58 21.02 3.54
N SER A 116 -18.16 20.76 2.30
CA SER A 116 -16.89 21.31 1.81
C SER A 116 -17.06 22.80 1.57
N ASP A 117 -16.15 23.60 2.13
CA ASP A 117 -16.08 25.06 1.94
C ASP A 117 -15.54 25.39 0.52
N SER A 118 -16.10 24.85 -0.55
CA SER A 118 -15.78 25.32 -1.90
C SER A 118 -16.57 26.60 -2.17
N GLU A 119 -15.90 27.75 -2.01
CA GLU A 119 -16.40 29.03 -2.52
C GLU A 119 -16.60 28.94 -4.04
N GLU A 120 -17.84 29.30 -4.46
CA GLU A 120 -18.25 29.67 -5.81
C GLU A 120 -18.45 28.58 -6.88
N SER A 121 -19.67 28.01 -6.87
CA SER A 121 -20.47 27.94 -8.11
C SER A 121 -21.96 27.85 -7.76
N GLU A 122 -22.65 28.96 -7.95
CA GLU A 122 -24.12 29.12 -7.72
C GLU A 122 -25.00 28.37 -8.76
N ASP A 123 -24.53 27.32 -9.40
CA ASP A 123 -25.34 26.69 -10.45
C ASP A 123 -25.12 25.19 -10.65
N SER A 124 -25.28 24.41 -9.59
CA SER A 124 -25.75 23.02 -9.70
C SER A 124 -26.16 22.51 -8.31
N GLY A 125 -27.41 22.24 -8.12
CA GLY A 125 -27.95 21.61 -6.90
C GLY A 125 -27.59 20.12 -6.83
N SER A 126 -26.31 19.80 -6.88
CA SER A 126 -25.80 18.46 -6.65
C SER A 126 -25.22 18.36 -5.23
N ASP A 127 -25.70 17.40 -4.47
CA ASP A 127 -25.20 16.98 -3.13
C ASP A 127 -23.73 16.49 -3.15
N ASP A 128 -22.98 16.74 -4.24
CA ASP A 128 -21.75 16.03 -4.58
C ASP A 128 -20.49 16.50 -3.84
N ASN A 129 -20.59 17.55 -2.99
CA ASN A 129 -19.43 18.12 -2.30
C ASN A 129 -19.43 17.90 -0.77
N ASN A 130 -20.22 16.98 -0.26
CA ASN A 130 -20.29 16.71 1.17
C ASN A 130 -19.49 15.47 1.55
N ASP A 131 -18.72 15.57 2.65
CA ASP A 131 -18.13 14.38 3.26
C ASP A 131 -19.14 13.71 4.20
N TYR A 132 -19.36 12.42 3.97
CA TYR A 132 -20.30 11.59 4.75
C TYR A 132 -19.53 10.64 5.65
N ILE A 133 -19.49 10.96 6.94
CA ILE A 133 -18.72 10.21 7.94
C ILE A 133 -19.64 9.33 8.78
N SER A 134 -19.48 8.02 8.65
CA SER A 134 -20.14 7.06 9.52
C SER A 134 -19.41 6.97 10.86
N VAL A 135 -20.12 7.24 11.95
CA VAL A 135 -19.61 7.20 13.32
C VAL A 135 -20.01 5.91 14.01
N ILE A 136 -19.05 5.00 14.12
CA ILE A 136 -19.24 3.65 14.67
C ILE A 136 -18.82 3.62 16.14
N LYS A 137 -19.62 2.95 16.98
CA LYS A 137 -19.33 2.80 18.40
C LYS A 137 -18.65 1.46 18.69
N ASN A 138 -17.65 1.50 19.58
CA ASN A 138 -16.95 0.32 20.09
C ASN A 138 -16.29 -0.54 19.00
N MET A 139 -15.67 0.11 18.01
CA MET A 139 -14.94 -0.57 16.94
C MET A 139 -13.64 -1.20 17.49
N PRO A 140 -13.41 -2.50 17.29
CA PRO A 140 -12.12 -3.10 17.60
C PRO A 140 -11.09 -2.63 16.59
N CYS A 141 -10.00 -2.06 17.10
CA CYS A 141 -8.93 -1.50 16.29
C CYS A 141 -7.57 -1.97 16.78
N GLN A 142 -6.64 -2.04 15.85
CA GLN A 142 -5.23 -2.09 16.14
C GLN A 142 -4.63 -0.70 15.94
N LEU A 143 -3.89 -0.25 16.94
CA LEU A 143 -3.09 0.96 16.89
C LEU A 143 -1.64 0.54 16.78
N PHE A 144 -0.90 1.12 15.84
CA PHE A 144 0.54 0.96 15.84
C PHE A 144 1.25 2.29 15.61
N PHE A 145 2.44 2.36 16.16
CA PHE A 145 3.21 3.58 16.28
C PHE A 145 4.46 3.45 15.44
N ILE A 146 4.64 4.39 14.51
CA ILE A 146 5.77 4.43 13.59
C ILE A 146 6.44 5.79 13.59
N GLU A 147 7.58 5.85 12.94
CA GLU A 147 8.28 7.09 12.62
C GLU A 147 7.33 8.07 11.92
N LYS A 148 7.37 9.34 12.34
CA LYS A 148 6.70 10.40 11.61
C LYS A 148 7.57 10.77 10.41
N LEU A 149 7.03 10.64 9.22
CA LEU A 149 7.69 11.00 7.96
C LEU A 149 7.39 12.46 7.58
N ASP A 150 8.12 12.99 6.62
CA ASP A 150 8.10 14.43 6.31
C ASP A 150 7.13 14.82 5.20
N GLY A 151 6.72 13.88 4.32
CA GLY A 151 5.74 14.12 3.25
C GLY A 151 5.60 12.92 2.31
N LEU A 152 4.75 13.06 1.30
CA LEU A 152 4.39 12.06 0.31
C LEU A 152 5.18 12.26 -1.01
N LEU A 153 5.28 11.22 -1.82
CA LEU A 153 5.82 11.35 -3.19
C LEU A 153 4.88 12.20 -4.06
N SER A 154 3.56 12.12 -3.84
CA SER A 154 2.57 12.99 -4.52
C SER A 154 2.88 14.46 -4.29
N ASP A 155 3.17 14.89 -3.07
CA ASP A 155 3.54 16.30 -2.78
C ASP A 155 4.73 16.78 -3.64
N ILE A 156 5.73 15.90 -3.85
CA ILE A 156 6.91 16.23 -4.68
C ILE A 156 6.54 16.33 -6.16
N LEU A 157 5.63 15.49 -6.64
CA LEU A 157 5.21 15.49 -8.04
C LEU A 157 4.34 16.70 -8.36
N GLU A 158 3.48 17.13 -7.42
CA GLU A 158 2.67 18.35 -7.53
C GLU A 158 3.53 19.63 -7.59
N GLU A 159 4.67 19.67 -6.86
CA GLU A 159 5.62 20.80 -6.92
C GLU A 159 6.33 20.91 -8.28
N GLY A 160 6.34 19.84 -9.08
CA GLY A 160 6.90 19.80 -10.42
C GLY A 160 7.82 18.61 -10.68
N PHE A 161 7.92 18.25 -11.95
CA PHE A 161 8.71 17.10 -12.37
C PHE A 161 10.22 17.39 -12.37
N ASN A 162 10.96 16.61 -11.58
CA ASN A 162 12.43 16.59 -11.58
C ASN A 162 12.90 15.18 -11.92
N ASP A 163 13.41 14.99 -13.15
CA ASP A 163 13.82 13.71 -13.71
C ASP A 163 14.83 12.95 -12.82
N LYS A 164 15.82 13.65 -12.30
CA LYS A 164 16.88 13.02 -11.46
C LYS A 164 16.37 12.63 -10.09
N LEU A 165 15.46 13.40 -9.52
CA LEU A 165 14.83 13.08 -8.25
C LEU A 165 13.91 11.86 -8.40
N ILE A 166 13.11 11.80 -9.47
CA ILE A 166 12.27 10.65 -9.78
C ILE A 166 13.11 9.40 -10.07
N LEU A 167 14.23 9.53 -10.81
CA LEU A 167 15.16 8.42 -10.97
C LEU A 167 15.72 7.93 -9.64
N SER A 168 16.07 8.85 -8.73
CA SER A 168 16.52 8.48 -7.39
C SER A 168 15.43 7.72 -6.60
N CYS A 169 14.20 8.20 -6.65
CA CYS A 169 13.05 7.54 -6.03
C CYS A 169 12.85 6.13 -6.60
N LEU A 170 12.73 6.01 -7.92
CA LEU A 170 12.55 4.72 -8.60
C LEU A 170 13.66 3.72 -8.26
N PHE A 171 14.93 4.20 -8.18
CA PHE A 171 16.02 3.33 -7.79
C PHE A 171 15.91 2.85 -6.34
N GLN A 172 15.69 3.77 -5.40
CA GLN A 172 15.56 3.45 -3.97
C GLN A 172 14.42 2.46 -3.71
N VAL A 173 13.23 2.72 -4.28
CA VAL A 173 12.05 1.86 -4.15
C VAL A 173 12.29 0.49 -4.81
N SER A 174 12.80 0.47 -6.05
CA SER A 174 13.07 -0.79 -6.75
C SER A 174 14.13 -1.64 -6.03
N PHE A 175 15.15 -1.02 -5.42
CA PHE A 175 16.15 -1.75 -4.65
C PHE A 175 15.55 -2.34 -3.38
N ALA A 176 14.73 -1.59 -2.65
CA ALA A 176 14.04 -2.05 -1.47
C ALA A 176 13.08 -3.22 -1.80
N LEU A 177 12.25 -3.08 -2.84
CA LEU A 177 11.37 -4.15 -3.30
C LEU A 177 12.13 -5.40 -3.75
N SER A 178 13.25 -5.23 -4.47
CA SER A 178 14.10 -6.37 -4.88
C SER A 178 14.63 -7.15 -3.67
N TYR A 179 15.00 -6.44 -2.61
CA TYR A 179 15.42 -7.06 -1.35
C TYR A 179 14.26 -7.83 -0.70
N LEU A 180 13.10 -7.20 -0.57
CA LEU A 180 11.92 -7.82 0.03
C LEU A 180 11.46 -9.05 -0.79
N GLN A 181 11.46 -8.98 -2.11
CA GLN A 181 11.11 -10.11 -2.98
C GLN A 181 12.08 -11.27 -2.81
N LYS A 182 13.37 -11.00 -2.72
CA LYS A 182 14.40 -12.02 -2.57
C LYS A 182 14.28 -12.77 -1.23
N TYR A 183 14.11 -12.05 -0.13
CA TYR A 183 14.19 -12.62 1.21
C TYR A 183 12.84 -13.00 1.81
N TYR A 184 11.77 -12.28 1.41
CA TYR A 184 10.43 -12.46 1.97
C TYR A 184 9.39 -12.88 0.94
N LYS A 185 9.73 -13.03 -0.34
CA LYS A 185 8.75 -13.31 -1.41
C LYS A 185 7.60 -12.30 -1.42
N PHE A 186 7.94 -11.04 -1.18
CA PHE A 186 7.03 -9.96 -0.90
C PHE A 186 6.39 -9.38 -2.16
N THR A 187 5.13 -8.97 -2.04
CA THR A 187 4.43 -8.09 -2.96
C THR A 187 3.55 -7.16 -2.14
N HIS A 188 3.60 -5.87 -2.41
CA HIS A 188 2.82 -4.85 -1.71
C HIS A 188 1.34 -4.95 -2.07
N ASN A 189 1.06 -5.13 -3.36
CA ASN A 189 -0.26 -5.22 -4.00
C ASN A 189 -1.09 -3.93 -3.99
N ASP A 190 -0.53 -2.83 -3.52
CA ASP A 190 -1.17 -1.51 -3.51
C ASP A 190 -0.14 -0.37 -3.51
N LEU A 191 0.94 -0.51 -4.27
CA LEU A 191 1.99 0.50 -4.29
C LEU A 191 1.67 1.63 -5.27
N HIS A 192 1.25 2.77 -4.74
CA HIS A 192 1.00 4.02 -5.47
C HIS A 192 1.79 5.18 -4.85
N ILE A 193 1.72 6.37 -5.43
CA ILE A 193 2.53 7.52 -5.01
C ILE A 193 2.31 7.92 -3.56
N ASP A 194 1.09 7.75 -3.00
CA ASP A 194 0.78 8.09 -1.60
C ASP A 194 1.23 7.01 -0.60
N ASN A 195 1.61 5.82 -1.09
CA ASN A 195 2.24 4.77 -0.30
C ASN A 195 3.78 4.82 -0.35
N ILE A 196 4.33 5.88 -0.99
CA ILE A 196 5.72 6.27 -0.91
C ILE A 196 5.82 7.60 -0.18
N MET A 197 6.39 7.57 1.01
CA MET A 197 6.72 8.76 1.79
C MET A 197 8.22 9.05 1.75
N TYR A 198 8.64 10.14 2.34
CA TYR A 198 10.07 10.44 2.48
C TYR A 198 10.42 10.98 3.87
N THR A 199 11.69 10.84 4.23
CA THR A 199 12.34 11.62 5.29
C THR A 199 13.42 12.49 4.68
N LYS A 200 13.57 13.73 5.20
CA LYS A 200 14.64 14.64 4.82
C LYS A 200 15.99 14.11 5.33
N THR A 201 17.04 14.36 4.59
CA THR A 201 18.40 13.90 4.93
C THR A 201 19.47 14.87 4.46
N ASP A 202 20.53 15.01 5.28
CA ASP A 202 21.74 15.75 4.91
C ASP A 202 22.72 14.91 4.09
N LYS A 203 22.45 13.61 3.91
CA LYS A 203 23.29 12.74 3.08
C LYS A 203 23.11 13.13 1.62
N THR A 204 24.18 13.56 0.96
CA THR A 204 24.14 13.88 -0.48
C THR A 204 23.94 12.65 -1.34
N TYR A 205 24.43 11.48 -0.89
CA TYR A 205 24.41 10.23 -1.65
C TYR A 205 24.12 9.04 -0.75
N ILE A 206 23.44 8.03 -1.34
CA ILE A 206 23.34 6.68 -0.81
C ILE A 206 24.05 5.73 -1.74
N TYR A 207 24.74 4.75 -1.17
CA TYR A 207 25.52 3.78 -1.93
C TYR A 207 24.86 2.41 -1.89
N TYR A 208 24.74 1.80 -3.07
CA TYR A 208 24.15 0.48 -3.23
C TYR A 208 25.09 -0.45 -4.00
N LYS A 209 25.09 -1.71 -3.61
CA LYS A 209 25.79 -2.77 -4.31
C LYS A 209 24.82 -3.85 -4.71
N PHE A 210 24.79 -4.14 -6.00
CA PHE A 210 24.05 -5.27 -6.54
C PHE A 210 25.03 -6.18 -7.30
N ASN A 211 25.24 -7.41 -6.78
CA ASN A 211 26.29 -8.28 -7.30
C ASN A 211 27.65 -7.55 -7.39
N ASN A 212 28.15 -7.34 -8.60
CA ASN A 212 29.40 -6.62 -8.87
C ASN A 212 29.20 -5.21 -9.44
N ILE A 213 27.96 -4.72 -9.42
CA ILE A 213 27.61 -3.36 -9.86
C ILE A 213 27.51 -2.47 -8.62
N TYR A 214 28.10 -1.28 -8.71
CA TYR A 214 28.19 -0.31 -7.63
C TYR A 214 27.50 0.97 -8.05
N PHE A 215 26.59 1.46 -7.20
CA PHE A 215 25.80 2.66 -7.46
C PHE A 215 26.06 3.73 -6.41
N LYS A 216 26.05 4.97 -6.85
CA LYS A 216 26.10 6.18 -6.04
C LYS A 216 24.87 7.01 -6.40
N ILE A 217 23.81 6.85 -5.62
CA ILE A 217 22.50 7.48 -5.88
C ILE A 217 22.43 8.81 -5.14
N PRO A 218 22.21 9.93 -5.84
CA PRO A 218 22.00 11.22 -5.20
C PRO A 218 20.65 11.20 -4.45
N THR A 219 20.64 11.74 -3.23
CA THR A 219 19.41 11.77 -2.41
C THR A 219 18.52 12.95 -2.76
N PHE A 220 19.08 14.03 -3.24
CA PHE A 220 18.40 15.33 -3.37
C PHE A 220 17.74 15.79 -2.06
N GLY A 221 18.27 15.32 -0.91
CA GLY A 221 17.72 15.62 0.41
C GLY A 221 16.62 14.67 0.87
N TYR A 222 16.31 13.58 0.14
CA TYR A 222 15.22 12.66 0.45
C TYR A 222 15.67 11.20 0.52
N ILE A 223 15.17 10.49 1.55
CA ILE A 223 15.18 9.03 1.61
C ILE A 223 13.74 8.58 1.49
N PHE A 224 13.42 7.87 0.42
CA PHE A 224 12.06 7.38 0.17
C PHE A 224 11.78 6.13 1.01
N LYS A 225 10.57 6.07 1.57
CA LYS A 225 10.11 5.03 2.48
C LYS A 225 8.79 4.44 2.00
N ILE A 226 8.71 3.12 1.94
CA ILE A 226 7.50 2.38 1.60
C ILE A 226 6.67 2.23 2.87
N ILE A 227 5.35 2.47 2.76
CA ILE A 227 4.39 2.37 3.87
C ILE A 227 3.16 1.59 3.44
N ASP A 228 2.29 1.26 4.38
CA ASP A 228 0.97 0.66 4.19
C ASP A 228 0.98 -0.75 3.58
N TYR A 229 1.25 -1.74 4.41
CA TYR A 229 1.35 -3.14 4.00
C TYR A 229 0.04 -3.92 4.15
N GLY A 230 -1.10 -3.23 4.27
CA GLY A 230 -2.42 -3.86 4.51
C GLY A 230 -2.81 -4.91 3.47
N ARG A 231 -2.40 -4.75 2.21
CA ARG A 231 -2.63 -5.71 1.13
C ARG A 231 -1.43 -6.62 0.83
N ALA A 232 -0.41 -6.61 1.69
CA ALA A 232 0.80 -7.36 1.39
C ALA A 232 0.62 -8.88 1.39
N THR A 233 1.44 -9.52 0.55
CA THR A 233 1.71 -10.95 0.62
C THR A 233 3.20 -11.16 0.86
N PHE A 234 3.58 -12.06 1.75
CA PHE A 234 4.98 -12.33 2.05
C PHE A 234 5.19 -13.69 2.71
N THR A 235 6.43 -14.16 2.71
CA THR A 235 6.82 -15.39 3.41
C THR A 235 7.79 -15.04 4.54
N PHE A 236 7.48 -15.46 5.75
CA PHE A 236 8.34 -15.31 6.91
C PHE A 236 8.50 -16.66 7.63
N LYS A 237 9.74 -17.05 7.90
CA LYS A 237 10.07 -18.38 8.51
C LYS A 237 9.32 -19.54 7.83
N ASN A 238 9.36 -19.58 6.50
CA ASN A 238 8.69 -20.57 5.64
C ASN A 238 7.16 -20.60 5.73
N LYS A 239 6.54 -19.63 6.37
CA LYS A 239 5.09 -19.48 6.40
C LYS A 239 4.65 -18.36 5.48
N LEU A 240 3.69 -18.64 4.62
CA LEU A 240 3.04 -17.63 3.77
C LEU A 240 2.05 -16.83 4.62
N PHE A 241 2.14 -15.52 4.51
CA PHE A 241 1.20 -14.53 5.00
C PHE A 241 0.59 -13.80 3.80
N PHE A 242 -0.69 -13.57 3.86
CA PHE A 242 -1.44 -12.83 2.84
C PHE A 242 -2.65 -12.19 3.49
N SER A 243 -2.95 -10.97 3.11
CA SER A 243 -4.06 -10.23 3.71
C SER A 243 -5.41 -10.88 3.43
N ASP A 244 -6.31 -10.86 4.41
CA ASP A 244 -7.69 -11.30 4.25
C ASP A 244 -8.55 -10.30 3.45
N CYS A 245 -7.99 -9.17 3.02
CA CYS A 245 -8.62 -8.27 2.05
C CYS A 245 -8.91 -8.96 0.71
N PHE A 246 -8.15 -10.00 0.34
CA PHE A 246 -8.39 -10.82 -0.85
C PHE A 246 -9.48 -11.88 -0.67
N SER A 247 -10.01 -12.06 0.53
CA SER A 247 -11.07 -13.01 0.80
C SER A 247 -12.38 -12.59 0.15
N LYS A 248 -13.32 -13.54 0.02
CA LYS A 248 -14.65 -13.26 -0.47
C LYS A 248 -15.29 -12.11 0.33
N TYR A 249 -15.74 -11.09 -0.36
CA TYR A 249 -16.29 -9.83 0.19
C TYR A 249 -15.24 -8.93 0.88
N GLY A 250 -13.94 -9.23 0.80
CA GLY A 250 -12.90 -8.28 1.16
C GLY A 250 -12.77 -7.18 0.11
N GLU A 251 -12.11 -6.08 0.45
CA GLU A 251 -11.94 -4.92 -0.45
C GLU A 251 -11.17 -5.24 -1.74
N ALA A 252 -10.36 -6.30 -1.74
CA ALA A 252 -9.58 -6.77 -2.89
C ALA A 252 -10.04 -8.18 -3.36
N ASP A 253 -11.30 -8.52 -3.15
CA ASP A 253 -11.88 -9.80 -3.61
C ASP A 253 -11.77 -9.95 -5.12
N GLY A 254 -11.21 -11.07 -5.57
CA GLY A 254 -11.01 -11.38 -6.99
C GLY A 254 -9.64 -11.03 -7.55
N GLN A 255 -8.82 -10.22 -6.89
CA GLN A 255 -7.44 -9.94 -7.35
C GLN A 255 -6.58 -11.21 -7.37
N TYR A 256 -6.75 -12.06 -6.37
CA TYR A 256 -6.15 -13.38 -6.29
C TYR A 256 -7.19 -14.43 -5.94
N LYS A 257 -6.95 -15.69 -6.31
CA LYS A 257 -7.76 -16.80 -5.81
C LYS A 257 -7.48 -17.00 -4.33
N TYR A 258 -8.37 -16.51 -3.50
CA TYR A 258 -8.33 -16.72 -2.06
C TYR A 258 -8.85 -18.12 -1.72
N PRO A 259 -8.27 -18.82 -0.73
CA PRO A 259 -8.77 -20.12 -0.27
C PRO A 259 -10.21 -19.99 0.24
N ILE A 260 -11.15 -20.67 -0.42
CA ILE A 260 -12.61 -20.48 -0.22
C ILE A 260 -13.11 -21.09 1.10
N ASP A 261 -12.44 -22.10 1.66
CA ASP A 261 -12.92 -22.80 2.84
C ASP A 261 -12.07 -22.55 4.07
N ASN A 262 -12.78 -22.04 5.07
CA ASN A 262 -12.41 -21.92 6.46
C ASN A 262 -11.22 -22.77 6.84
N PHE A 263 -10.04 -22.15 6.96
CA PHE A 263 -8.92 -22.56 7.82
C PHE A 263 -8.55 -24.05 7.89
N GLN A 264 -9.11 -24.92 7.08
CA GLN A 264 -8.54 -26.23 6.90
C GLN A 264 -7.28 -26.10 6.07
N TYR A 265 -6.20 -25.78 6.77
CA TYR A 265 -4.84 -25.99 6.32
C TYR A 265 -4.62 -27.47 6.00
N ASN A 266 -5.19 -27.93 4.94
CA ASN A 266 -4.73 -29.16 4.32
C ASN A 266 -3.41 -28.83 3.63
N VAL A 267 -2.34 -29.07 4.35
CA VAL A 267 -0.94 -28.81 3.99
C VAL A 267 -0.53 -29.52 2.69
N ASP A 268 -1.33 -30.37 2.16
CA ASP A 268 -0.89 -31.36 1.17
C ASP A 268 -1.25 -31.09 -0.30
N LYS A 269 -1.99 -30.07 -0.68
CA LYS A 269 -2.24 -29.84 -2.11
C LYS A 269 -2.50 -28.37 -2.42
N GLU A 270 -1.58 -27.72 -3.12
CA GLU A 270 -1.73 -26.67 -4.17
C GLU A 270 -2.97 -25.73 -4.15
N ILE A 271 -3.67 -25.65 -3.03
CA ILE A 271 -4.94 -24.91 -2.91
C ILE A 271 -4.68 -23.40 -2.71
N TYR A 272 -3.47 -23.02 -2.29
CA TYR A 272 -3.08 -21.64 -2.14
C TYR A 272 -2.52 -21.12 -3.45
N ASN A 273 -3.40 -20.71 -4.34
CA ASN A 273 -3.00 -20.11 -5.61
C ASN A 273 -2.88 -18.58 -5.54
N ILE A 274 -2.55 -18.03 -4.37
CA ILE A 274 -2.04 -16.67 -4.29
C ILE A 274 -0.60 -16.73 -4.82
N LYS A 275 -0.47 -16.45 -6.11
CA LYS A 275 0.82 -16.29 -6.79
C LYS A 275 1.01 -14.81 -7.09
N PRO A 276 1.66 -14.06 -6.17
CA PRO A 276 1.86 -12.63 -6.39
C PRO A 276 2.66 -12.41 -7.66
N ASN A 277 2.27 -11.42 -8.43
CA ASN A 277 3.05 -10.97 -9.57
C ASN A 277 4.06 -9.93 -9.09
N TYR A 278 5.34 -10.27 -9.09
CA TYR A 278 6.42 -9.38 -8.64
C TYR A 278 6.60 -8.11 -9.50
N ASN A 279 5.94 -8.02 -10.64
CA ASN A 279 5.88 -6.79 -11.42
C ASN A 279 4.78 -5.83 -10.95
N PHE A 280 3.84 -6.30 -10.13
CA PHE A 280 2.65 -5.55 -9.73
C PHE A 280 3.01 -4.17 -9.17
N ASP A 281 3.86 -4.16 -8.15
CA ASP A 281 4.14 -2.96 -7.35
C ASP A 281 4.72 -1.82 -8.17
N MET A 282 5.74 -2.09 -8.99
CA MET A 282 6.34 -1.05 -9.82
C MET A 282 5.48 -0.68 -11.04
N CYS A 283 4.63 -1.59 -11.53
CA CYS A 283 3.64 -1.28 -12.55
C CYS A 283 2.59 -0.28 -12.02
N ARG A 284 2.01 -0.55 -10.84
CA ARG A 284 1.02 0.35 -10.22
C ARG A 284 1.64 1.70 -9.87
N LEU A 285 2.84 1.72 -9.30
CA LEU A 285 3.57 2.96 -9.01
C LEU A 285 3.83 3.77 -10.29
N ALA A 286 4.25 3.12 -11.38
CA ALA A 286 4.45 3.78 -12.67
C ALA A 286 3.17 4.43 -13.19
N MET A 287 2.02 3.73 -13.09
CA MET A 287 0.72 4.25 -13.51
C MET A 287 0.36 5.52 -12.74
N THR A 288 0.51 5.51 -11.41
CA THR A 288 0.17 6.68 -10.59
C THR A 288 1.13 7.86 -10.79
N ILE A 289 2.42 7.62 -11.05
CA ILE A 289 3.33 8.68 -11.45
C ILE A 289 2.90 9.30 -12.77
N LEU A 290 2.53 8.50 -13.77
CA LEU A 290 2.06 9.01 -15.07
C LEU A 290 0.75 9.77 -14.96
N ASN A 291 -0.18 9.31 -14.13
CA ASN A 291 -1.45 10.00 -13.88
C ASN A 291 -1.20 11.39 -13.27
N GLU A 292 -0.34 11.47 -12.25
CA GLU A 292 0.02 12.72 -11.61
C GLU A 292 0.68 13.71 -12.58
N LEU A 293 1.51 13.20 -13.48
CA LEU A 293 2.12 13.99 -14.54
C LEU A 293 1.16 14.36 -15.67
N ASN A 294 -0.09 13.90 -15.63
CA ASN A 294 -1.07 14.08 -16.71
C ASN A 294 -0.53 13.64 -18.08
N TYR A 295 0.05 12.46 -18.16
CA TYR A 295 0.74 11.92 -19.34
C TYR A 295 -0.09 12.02 -20.62
N ASP A 296 -1.41 11.82 -20.54
CA ASP A 296 -2.33 11.86 -21.70
C ASP A 296 -2.71 13.28 -22.17
N LYS A 297 -2.35 14.32 -21.42
CA LYS A 297 -2.68 15.70 -21.75
C LYS A 297 -1.51 16.34 -22.49
N ASP A 298 -1.35 16.14 -23.78
CA ASP A 298 -0.41 16.80 -24.73
C ASP A 298 0.67 17.73 -24.12
N ILE A 299 1.18 17.38 -22.93
CA ILE A 299 2.24 18.11 -22.24
C ILE A 299 3.55 17.83 -22.96
N ASP A 300 4.28 18.87 -23.34
CA ASP A 300 5.57 18.75 -24.01
C ASP A 300 6.67 18.26 -23.05
N TYR A 301 6.82 16.95 -22.94
CA TYR A 301 7.87 16.31 -22.15
C TYR A 301 9.22 16.20 -22.88
N LYS A 302 9.50 17.05 -23.86
CA LYS A 302 10.72 16.91 -24.71
C LYS A 302 12.00 16.72 -23.93
N GLU A 303 12.20 17.44 -22.84
CA GLU A 303 13.42 17.36 -22.03
C GLU A 303 13.50 16.04 -21.23
N ASN A 304 12.37 15.46 -20.85
CA ASN A 304 12.28 14.29 -19.97
C ASN A 304 11.70 13.05 -20.68
N LYS A 305 11.52 13.12 -22.00
CA LYS A 305 10.86 12.08 -22.78
C LYS A 305 11.42 10.69 -22.51
N TYR A 306 12.73 10.54 -22.41
CA TYR A 306 13.36 9.24 -22.19
C TYR A 306 12.94 8.60 -20.84
N LEU A 307 12.83 9.38 -19.78
CA LEU A 307 12.36 8.88 -18.49
C LEU A 307 10.88 8.56 -18.51
N ILE A 308 10.07 9.42 -19.10
CA ILE A 308 8.62 9.23 -19.24
C ILE A 308 8.33 7.95 -20.04
N ASP A 309 8.97 7.78 -21.21
CA ASP A 309 8.84 6.58 -22.03
C ASP A 309 9.26 5.32 -21.27
N TYR A 310 10.30 5.43 -20.41
CA TYR A 310 10.71 4.32 -19.56
C TYR A 310 9.67 3.99 -18.48
N ILE A 311 9.13 5.00 -17.79
CA ILE A 311 8.06 4.79 -16.79
C ILE A 311 6.85 4.17 -17.47
N TYR A 312 6.44 4.68 -18.64
CA TYR A 312 5.35 4.11 -19.42
C TYR A 312 5.60 2.64 -19.78
N SER A 313 6.83 2.30 -20.17
CA SER A 313 7.16 0.91 -20.51
C SER A 313 6.93 -0.08 -19.34
N MET A 314 6.96 0.38 -18.09
CA MET A 314 6.64 -0.46 -16.92
C MET A 314 5.16 -0.80 -16.81
N THR A 315 4.29 -0.03 -17.47
CA THR A 315 2.84 -0.28 -17.50
C THR A 315 2.41 -1.19 -18.65
N THR A 316 3.34 -1.67 -19.45
CA THR A 316 3.04 -2.62 -20.51
C THR A 316 3.01 -4.05 -19.95
N GLY A 317 1.93 -4.74 -20.19
CA GLY A 317 1.70 -6.12 -19.76
C GLY A 317 2.12 -7.16 -20.82
N LYS A 318 1.79 -8.42 -20.56
CA LYS A 318 1.91 -9.52 -21.54
C LYS A 318 1.02 -9.24 -22.74
N ASP A 319 1.46 -9.73 -23.90
CA ASP A 319 0.73 -9.59 -25.17
C ASP A 319 0.48 -8.11 -25.56
N ASP A 320 1.42 -7.22 -25.18
CA ASP A 320 1.37 -5.78 -25.44
C ASP A 320 0.12 -5.09 -24.88
N ASN A 321 -0.49 -5.65 -23.82
CA ASN A 321 -1.59 -5.00 -23.12
C ASN A 321 -1.09 -3.70 -22.47
N GLU A 322 -1.70 -2.60 -22.82
CA GLU A 322 -1.42 -1.28 -22.24
C GLU A 322 -2.25 -1.09 -20.97
N LEU A 323 -1.66 -1.43 -19.82
CA LEU A 323 -2.36 -1.39 -18.53
C LEU A 323 -2.63 0.06 -18.07
N TYR A 324 -1.85 1.02 -18.53
CA TYR A 324 -2.02 2.45 -18.17
C TYR A 324 -3.41 2.99 -18.53
N TYR A 325 -3.99 2.56 -19.66
CA TYR A 325 -5.29 3.04 -20.14
C TYR A 325 -6.50 2.34 -19.50
N LEU A 326 -6.28 1.48 -18.53
CA LEU A 326 -7.39 0.91 -17.76
C LEU A 326 -8.00 1.99 -16.84
N GLU A 327 -9.32 1.98 -16.73
CA GLU A 327 -10.02 2.80 -15.76
C GLU A 327 -9.48 2.54 -14.35
N ASP A 328 -9.36 3.58 -13.53
CA ASP A 328 -8.89 3.46 -12.14
C ASP A 328 -10.00 2.87 -11.25
N ASN A 329 -10.26 1.59 -11.46
CA ASN A 329 -11.21 0.79 -10.72
C ASN A 329 -10.56 -0.54 -10.30
N PHE A 330 -11.32 -1.38 -9.61
CA PHE A 330 -10.79 -2.64 -9.11
C PHE A 330 -10.40 -3.64 -10.22
N GLU A 331 -11.01 -3.59 -11.39
CA GLU A 331 -10.64 -4.41 -12.56
C GLU A 331 -9.21 -4.13 -13.03
N MET A 332 -8.72 -2.90 -12.86
CA MET A 332 -7.32 -2.56 -13.12
C MET A 332 -6.38 -3.36 -12.21
N TYR A 333 -6.67 -3.49 -10.92
CA TYR A 333 -5.86 -4.29 -9.98
C TYR A 333 -5.79 -5.77 -10.41
N ILE A 334 -6.92 -6.34 -10.81
CA ILE A 334 -6.99 -7.71 -11.34
C ILE A 334 -6.13 -7.83 -12.60
N SER A 335 -6.20 -6.86 -13.49
CA SER A 335 -5.45 -6.84 -14.75
C SER A 335 -3.95 -6.71 -14.52
N ILE A 336 -3.51 -5.82 -13.63
CA ILE A 336 -2.09 -5.68 -13.25
C ILE A 336 -1.58 -6.99 -12.64
N ALA A 337 -2.32 -7.58 -11.70
CA ALA A 337 -1.93 -8.85 -11.07
C ALA A 337 -1.74 -9.98 -12.09
N LYS A 338 -2.54 -9.99 -13.14
CA LYS A 338 -2.55 -11.04 -14.16
C LYS A 338 -1.55 -10.81 -15.30
N TYR A 339 -1.40 -9.56 -15.74
CA TYR A 339 -0.73 -9.26 -17.01
C TYR A 339 0.57 -8.47 -16.88
N SER A 340 0.84 -7.72 -15.77
CA SER A 340 2.06 -6.94 -15.65
C SER A 340 3.32 -7.81 -15.83
N ASN A 341 4.29 -7.32 -16.60
CA ASN A 341 5.42 -8.13 -17.07
C ASN A 341 6.74 -7.34 -17.18
N ASN A 342 6.71 -6.02 -17.31
CA ASN A 342 7.89 -5.21 -17.59
C ASN A 342 8.37 -4.39 -16.39
N ALA A 343 7.83 -4.61 -15.21
CA ALA A 343 8.08 -3.80 -14.01
C ALA A 343 8.75 -4.60 -12.87
N LEU A 344 9.55 -5.62 -13.20
CA LEU A 344 10.22 -6.41 -12.16
C LEU A 344 11.33 -5.56 -11.50
N PRO A 345 11.28 -5.30 -10.19
CA PRO A 345 12.21 -4.41 -9.49
C PRO A 345 13.68 -4.72 -9.74
N ILE A 346 14.05 -6.00 -9.73
CA ILE A 346 15.42 -6.44 -9.98
C ILE A 346 15.91 -6.08 -11.40
N ASN A 347 15.04 -6.04 -12.39
CA ASN A 347 15.36 -5.65 -13.76
C ASN A 347 15.47 -4.13 -13.87
N ILE A 348 14.62 -3.40 -13.14
CA ILE A 348 14.64 -1.94 -13.08
C ILE A 348 16.00 -1.45 -12.61
N ILE A 349 16.54 -1.92 -11.48
CA ILE A 349 17.82 -1.47 -10.95
C ILE A 349 19.01 -1.78 -11.90
N GLN A 350 18.86 -2.72 -12.83
CA GLN A 350 19.88 -3.08 -13.80
C GLN A 350 19.76 -2.28 -15.11
N ASN A 351 18.68 -1.56 -15.31
CA ASN A 351 18.41 -0.82 -16.54
C ASN A 351 19.48 0.26 -16.79
N ASP A 352 19.75 0.54 -18.05
CA ASP A 352 20.75 1.54 -18.44
C ASP A 352 20.33 2.98 -18.14
N ILE A 353 19.06 3.22 -17.81
CA ILE A 353 18.59 4.52 -17.31
C ILE A 353 19.37 4.97 -16.06
N PHE A 354 19.85 4.01 -15.25
CA PHE A 354 20.66 4.26 -14.07
C PHE A 354 22.17 4.22 -14.33
N LYS A 355 22.60 4.20 -15.60
CA LYS A 355 24.01 4.09 -15.97
C LYS A 355 24.87 5.22 -15.41
N GLU A 356 24.35 6.43 -15.35
CA GLU A 356 25.04 7.59 -14.80
C GLU A 356 25.37 7.44 -13.30
N PHE A 357 24.58 6.67 -12.56
CA PHE A 357 24.79 6.42 -11.14
C PHE A 357 25.75 5.25 -10.86
N ARG A 358 26.17 4.51 -11.89
CA ARG A 358 27.13 3.41 -11.74
C ARG A 358 28.53 3.96 -11.54
N ILE A 359 29.23 3.44 -10.54
CA ILE A 359 30.60 3.85 -10.23
C ILE A 359 31.57 2.66 -10.22
N LYS A 360 32.87 2.96 -10.39
CA LYS A 360 33.90 1.92 -10.28
C LYS A 360 34.08 1.48 -8.83
N LYS A 361 34.36 0.20 -8.60
CA LYS A 361 34.61 -0.39 -7.27
C LYS A 361 35.61 0.44 -6.42
N LYS A 362 36.68 1.00 -7.03
CA LYS A 362 37.66 1.81 -6.31
C LYS A 362 37.12 3.10 -5.70
N ASN A 363 36.00 3.60 -6.24
CA ASN A 363 35.29 4.81 -5.77
C ASN A 363 34.13 4.50 -4.82
N PHE A 364 33.92 3.21 -4.49
CA PHE A 364 32.84 2.76 -3.63
C PHE A 364 33.31 2.75 -2.17
N PRO A 365 32.49 3.17 -1.20
CA PRO A 365 32.89 3.18 0.19
C PRO A 365 33.12 1.76 0.71
N LYS A 366 34.03 1.60 1.66
CA LYS A 366 34.31 0.32 2.31
C LYS A 366 33.28 -0.03 3.39
N LYS A 367 32.57 0.96 3.90
CA LYS A 367 31.53 0.86 4.92
C LYS A 367 30.39 1.79 4.53
N ILE A 368 29.21 1.57 5.08
CA ILE A 368 28.01 2.40 4.88
C ILE A 368 27.50 2.30 3.42
N TYR A 369 27.08 1.11 3.06
CA TYR A 369 26.35 0.85 1.81
C TYR A 369 25.34 -0.27 2.00
N TYR A 370 24.32 -0.28 1.14
CA TYR A 370 23.29 -1.31 1.11
C TYR A 370 23.60 -2.33 0.02
N HIS A 371 23.31 -3.60 0.24
CA HIS A 371 23.66 -4.65 -0.71
C HIS A 371 22.52 -5.67 -0.90
N LEU A 372 22.46 -6.22 -2.11
CA LEU A 372 21.49 -7.21 -2.52
C LEU A 372 22.17 -8.41 -3.20
#